data_8b67432d30fe8cd55dda8a05c5a9b5e3
#
_entry.id   8b67432d30fe8cd55dda8a05c5a9b5e3
#
_cell.length_a   1.000
_cell.length_b   1.000
_cell.length_c   1.000
_cell.angle_alpha   90.00
_cell.angle_beta   90.00
_cell.angle_gamma   90.00
#
_symmetry.space_group_name_H-M   'P 1'
#
loop_
_entity.id
_entity.type
_entity.pdbx_description
1 polymer ?
#
loop_
_entity_poly.entity_id
_entity_poly.type
_entity_poly.pdbx_seq_one_letter_code
_entity_poly.pdbx_strand_id
1 'polypeptide(L)'
;MTMELLSPAGDFEKCRTALHFGADAVYAGGPGLHLRKGASGFTLETLAKAVQYTHERGKKFYVTLNAFARNRDLETLPDLARAYQAMGIDGAIVADLGVLSLCKKAAPRLPIHIST
;
A
#
# COMPACT_ATOMS: atom_id res chain seq x y z
N MET A 1 10.96 15.91 19.11
CA MET A 1 10.94 15.12 17.86
C MET A 1 10.24 13.79 18.09
N THR A 2 9.18 13.57 17.37
CA THR A 2 8.44 12.32 17.48
C THR A 2 8.94 11.34 16.42
N MET A 3 9.27 10.14 16.86
CA MET A 3 9.62 9.07 15.94
C MET A 3 8.32 8.43 15.42
N GLU A 4 8.24 8.33 14.11
CA GLU A 4 7.13 7.63 13.48
C GLU A 4 7.36 6.12 13.56
N LEU A 5 6.42 5.41 14.17
CA LEU A 5 6.47 3.95 14.26
C LEU A 5 5.74 3.36 13.07
N LEU A 6 6.49 2.75 12.15
CA LEU A 6 5.96 2.11 10.95
C LEU A 6 5.89 0.60 11.17
N SER A 7 4.73 0.03 10.98
CA SER A 7 4.50 -1.39 11.23
C SER A 7 3.93 -2.10 9.99
N PRO A 8 4.40 -3.32 9.69
CA PRO A 8 3.83 -4.06 8.57
C PRO A 8 2.44 -4.60 8.88
N ALA A 9 1.61 -4.70 7.85
CA ALA A 9 0.28 -5.26 7.97
C ALA A 9 0.03 -6.17 6.76
N GLY A 10 -0.07 -7.47 6.99
CA GLY A 10 -0.31 -8.44 5.94
C GLY A 10 -1.78 -8.64 5.62
N ASP A 11 -2.67 -8.25 6.54
CA ASP A 11 -4.11 -8.33 6.35
C ASP A 11 -4.80 -7.32 7.27
N PHE A 12 -6.12 -7.26 7.21
CA PHE A 12 -6.91 -6.31 7.99
C PHE A 12 -6.71 -6.48 9.49
N GLU A 13 -6.69 -7.71 9.97
CA GLU A 13 -6.52 -7.99 11.40
C GLU A 13 -5.16 -7.53 11.91
N LYS A 14 -4.10 -7.75 11.11
CA LYS A 14 -2.77 -7.29 11.46
C LYS A 14 -2.68 -5.77 11.45
N CYS A 15 -3.40 -5.12 10.54
CA CYS A 15 -3.50 -3.66 10.51
C CYS A 15 -4.13 -3.14 11.81
N ARG A 16 -5.25 -3.71 12.22
CA ARG A 16 -5.93 -3.34 13.46
C ARG A 16 -5.02 -3.52 14.66
N THR A 17 -4.34 -4.67 14.72
CA THR A 17 -3.43 -4.99 15.82
C THR A 17 -2.28 -3.98 15.89
N ALA A 18 -1.66 -3.67 14.75
CA ALA A 18 -0.56 -2.72 14.70
C ALA A 18 -0.98 -1.35 15.21
N LEU A 19 -2.15 -0.88 14.78
CA LEU A 19 -2.67 0.42 15.21
C LEU A 19 -3.07 0.41 16.69
N HIS A 20 -3.60 -0.71 17.18
CA HIS A 20 -3.93 -0.87 18.59
C HIS A 20 -2.68 -0.75 19.48
N PHE A 21 -1.56 -1.26 19.01
CA PHE A 21 -0.30 -1.20 19.76
C PHE A 21 0.50 0.08 19.50
N GLY A 22 -0.08 1.07 18.86
CA GLY A 22 0.49 2.41 18.79
C GLY A 22 1.28 2.73 17.55
N ALA A 23 1.12 1.96 16.46
CA ALA A 23 1.77 2.30 15.20
C ALA A 23 1.27 3.66 14.69
N ASP A 24 2.16 4.48 14.18
CA ASP A 24 1.83 5.77 13.57
C ASP A 24 1.47 5.62 12.11
N ALA A 25 1.98 4.58 11.47
CA ALA A 25 1.69 4.25 10.10
C ALA A 25 1.79 2.74 9.91
N VAL A 26 1.04 2.22 8.95
CA VAL A 26 1.12 0.82 8.57
C VAL A 26 1.43 0.72 7.09
N TYR A 27 2.08 -0.37 6.69
CA TYR A 27 2.32 -0.62 5.28
C TYR A 27 1.96 -2.05 4.92
N ALA A 28 1.43 -2.21 3.72
CA ALA A 28 1.12 -3.51 3.17
C ALA A 28 2.04 -3.78 1.99
N GLY A 29 2.45 -5.03 1.83
CA GLY A 29 3.29 -5.42 0.71
C GLY A 29 4.52 -6.18 1.15
N GLY A 30 5.61 -5.94 0.44
CA GLY A 30 6.82 -6.73 0.55
C GLY A 30 6.95 -7.62 -0.67
N PRO A 31 7.86 -8.60 -0.68
CA PRO A 31 7.95 -9.50 -1.82
C PRO A 31 6.61 -10.20 -2.01
N GLY A 32 5.86 -9.76 -3.01
CA GLY A 32 4.60 -10.38 -3.33
C GLY A 32 3.38 -9.87 -2.59
N LEU A 33 3.14 -8.56 -2.65
CA LEU A 33 1.81 -8.08 -2.30
C LEU A 33 0.84 -8.68 -3.31
N HIS A 34 0.08 -9.66 -2.87
CA HIS A 34 -0.92 -10.29 -3.70
C HIS A 34 -2.30 -9.91 -3.22
N LEU A 35 -3.03 -9.21 -4.07
CA LEU A 35 -4.43 -8.90 -3.81
C LEU A 35 -5.23 -10.12 -4.25
N ARG A 36 -5.53 -11.01 -3.30
CA ARG A 36 -6.22 -12.26 -3.59
C ARG A 36 -7.64 -12.24 -3.03
N LYS A 37 -8.51 -12.91 -3.76
CA LYS A 37 -9.78 -13.34 -3.17
C LYS A 37 -9.45 -14.54 -2.29
N GLY A 38 -9.64 -14.40 -0.98
CA GLY A 38 -9.41 -15.54 -0.12
C GLY A 38 -8.93 -15.19 1.27
N ALA A 39 -8.47 -16.20 1.97
CA ALA A 39 -8.29 -16.17 3.41
C ALA A 39 -7.03 -15.43 3.89
N SER A 40 -6.08 -15.13 3.02
CA SER A 40 -4.86 -14.48 3.44
C SER A 40 -4.53 -13.26 2.58
N GLY A 41 -4.07 -12.20 3.21
CA GLY A 41 -3.71 -10.97 2.55
C GLY A 41 -4.88 -10.03 2.36
N PHE A 42 -4.69 -9.03 1.52
CA PHE A 42 -5.73 -8.06 1.20
C PHE A 42 -6.35 -8.32 -0.17
N THR A 43 -7.66 -8.12 -0.26
CA THR A 43 -8.32 -7.85 -1.53
C THR A 43 -8.38 -6.34 -1.69
N LEU A 44 -8.78 -5.84 -2.87
CA LEU A 44 -8.97 -4.40 -3.02
C LEU A 44 -10.03 -3.88 -2.04
N GLU A 45 -11.08 -4.66 -1.81
CA GLU A 45 -12.13 -4.28 -0.87
C GLU A 45 -11.64 -4.21 0.57
N THR A 46 -10.91 -5.22 1.04
CA THR A 46 -10.39 -5.22 2.41
C THR A 46 -9.27 -4.21 2.59
N LEU A 47 -8.50 -3.94 1.54
CA LEU A 47 -7.48 -2.90 1.57
C LEU A 47 -8.12 -1.52 1.75
N ALA A 48 -9.19 -1.24 1.00
CA ALA A 48 -9.92 0.02 1.16
C ALA A 48 -10.47 0.19 2.57
N LYS A 49 -10.99 -0.88 3.16
CA LYS A 49 -11.47 -0.85 4.54
C LYS A 49 -10.33 -0.59 5.52
N ALA A 50 -9.17 -1.19 5.30
CA ALA A 50 -8.01 -0.98 6.16
C ALA A 50 -7.50 0.46 6.08
N VAL A 51 -7.49 1.04 4.89
CA VAL A 51 -7.10 2.44 4.70
C VAL A 51 -8.07 3.36 5.45
N GLN A 52 -9.37 3.13 5.30
CA GLN A 52 -10.37 3.91 6.00
C GLN A 52 -10.22 3.78 7.52
N TYR A 53 -10.07 2.57 8.02
CA TYR A 53 -9.86 2.31 9.45
C TYR A 53 -8.66 3.07 9.98
N THR A 54 -7.56 3.06 9.22
CA THR A 54 -6.33 3.75 9.58
C THR A 54 -6.53 5.27 9.62
N HIS A 55 -7.19 5.83 8.61
CA HIS A 55 -7.42 7.26 8.53
C HIS A 55 -8.37 7.76 9.63
N GLU A 56 -9.36 6.96 10.00
CA GLU A 56 -10.25 7.32 11.10
C GLU A 56 -9.51 7.50 12.43
N ARG A 57 -8.34 6.91 12.54
CA ARG A 57 -7.48 7.02 13.72
C ARG A 57 -6.37 8.06 13.57
N GLY A 58 -6.40 8.82 12.49
CA GLY A 58 -5.40 9.86 12.22
C GLY A 58 -4.03 9.30 11.85
N LYS A 59 -3.99 8.07 11.37
CA LYS A 59 -2.75 7.40 10.99
C LYS A 59 -2.63 7.27 9.48
N LYS A 60 -1.47 6.79 9.00
CA LYS A 60 -1.18 6.70 7.57
C LYS A 60 -1.06 5.26 7.11
N PHE A 61 -1.40 5.04 5.85
CA PHE A 61 -1.32 3.71 5.24
C PHE A 61 -0.50 3.78 3.96
N TYR A 62 0.53 2.94 3.88
CA TYR A 62 1.41 2.87 2.72
C TYR A 62 1.35 1.50 2.07
N VAL A 63 1.68 1.42 0.80
CA VAL A 63 1.84 0.15 0.10
C VAL A 63 3.23 0.08 -0.53
N THR A 64 3.77 -1.12 -0.66
CA THR A 64 5.01 -1.33 -1.39
C THR A 64 4.71 -1.97 -2.73
N LEU A 65 5.38 -1.52 -3.77
CA LEU A 65 5.18 -2.00 -5.14
C LEU A 65 6.47 -2.55 -5.72
N ASN A 66 7.22 -3.29 -4.91
CA ASN A 66 8.54 -3.78 -5.28
C ASN A 66 8.56 -5.12 -6.00
N ALA A 67 7.41 -5.79 -6.10
CA ALA A 67 7.35 -7.17 -6.57
C ALA A 67 6.92 -7.33 -8.02
N PHE A 68 6.89 -6.27 -8.80
CA PHE A 68 6.43 -6.31 -10.19
C PHE A 68 7.60 -6.58 -11.14
N ALA A 69 8.03 -7.84 -11.17
CA ALA A 69 9.15 -8.25 -12.00
C ALA A 69 8.74 -8.85 -13.34
N ARG A 70 7.46 -9.17 -13.51
CA ARG A 70 6.96 -9.80 -14.73
C ARG A 70 6.15 -8.80 -15.56
N ASN A 71 6.22 -8.93 -16.88
CA ASN A 71 5.44 -8.06 -17.77
C ASN A 71 3.94 -8.10 -17.49
N ARG A 72 3.43 -9.28 -17.11
CA ARG A 72 2.02 -9.44 -16.76
C ARG A 72 1.62 -8.55 -15.58
N ASP A 73 2.50 -8.44 -14.59
CA ASP A 73 2.25 -7.62 -13.43
C ASP A 73 2.25 -6.14 -13.80
N LEU A 74 3.11 -5.76 -14.73
CA LEU A 74 3.18 -4.37 -15.21
C LEU A 74 1.93 -3.95 -15.97
N GLU A 75 1.24 -4.89 -16.63
CA GLU A 75 -0.01 -4.58 -17.33
C GLU A 75 -1.14 -4.19 -16.38
N THR A 76 -1.16 -4.77 -15.18
CA THR A 76 -2.20 -4.48 -14.19
C THR A 76 -1.84 -3.30 -13.29
N LEU A 77 -0.59 -2.90 -13.29
CA LEU A 77 -0.10 -1.85 -12.40
C LEU A 77 -0.81 -0.50 -12.55
N PRO A 78 -1.10 0.00 -13.77
CA PRO A 78 -1.82 1.27 -13.90
C PRO A 78 -3.19 1.26 -13.22
N ASP A 79 -3.94 0.18 -13.39
CA ASP A 79 -5.26 0.04 -12.74
C ASP A 79 -5.13 -0.03 -11.23
N LEU A 80 -4.11 -0.75 -10.75
CA LEU A 80 -3.86 -0.88 -9.32
C LEU A 80 -3.47 0.47 -8.72
N ALA A 81 -2.60 1.23 -9.40
CA ALA A 81 -2.20 2.55 -8.94
C ALA A 81 -3.39 3.51 -8.86
N ARG A 82 -4.29 3.46 -9.83
CA ARG A 82 -5.51 4.26 -9.81
C ARG A 82 -6.42 3.88 -8.65
N ALA A 83 -6.54 2.58 -8.37
CA ALA A 83 -7.32 2.10 -7.23
C ALA A 83 -6.72 2.59 -5.90
N TYR A 84 -5.41 2.54 -5.75
CA TYR A 84 -4.74 3.04 -4.56
C TYR A 84 -4.96 4.54 -4.38
N GLN A 85 -4.88 5.30 -5.46
CA GLN A 85 -5.17 6.74 -5.41
C GLN A 85 -6.62 7.00 -4.97
N ALA A 86 -7.56 6.25 -5.51
CA ALA A 86 -8.98 6.39 -5.18
C ALA A 86 -9.28 6.04 -3.74
N MET A 87 -8.57 5.06 -3.16
CA MET A 87 -8.71 4.70 -1.74
C MET A 87 -8.15 5.74 -0.79
N GLY A 88 -7.30 6.62 -1.27
CA GLY A 88 -6.63 7.59 -0.43
C GLY A 88 -5.40 7.05 0.29
N ILE A 89 -4.73 6.05 -0.27
CA ILE A 89 -3.47 5.54 0.28
C ILE A 89 -2.48 6.69 0.37
N ASP A 90 -1.77 6.78 1.50
CA ASP A 90 -0.89 7.91 1.79
C ASP A 90 0.41 7.89 1.00
N GLY A 91 0.80 6.74 0.50
CA GLY A 91 1.94 6.67 -0.39
C GLY A 91 2.22 5.26 -0.87
N ALA A 92 2.85 5.17 -2.03
CA ALA A 92 3.37 3.92 -2.57
C ALA A 92 4.89 3.97 -2.50
N ILE A 93 5.49 2.90 -2.01
CA ILE A 93 6.94 2.79 -1.88
C ILE A 93 7.44 1.92 -3.03
N VAL A 94 8.29 2.48 -3.87
CA VAL A 94 8.80 1.78 -5.06
C VAL A 94 10.32 1.81 -5.07
N ALA A 95 10.92 0.75 -5.61
CA ALA A 95 12.36 0.66 -5.80
C ALA A 95 12.76 0.71 -7.27
N ASP A 96 11.83 0.54 -8.18
CA ASP A 96 12.05 0.42 -9.61
C ASP A 96 11.59 1.67 -10.34
N LEU A 97 12.47 2.25 -11.16
CA LEU A 97 12.14 3.48 -11.90
C LEU A 97 11.05 3.28 -12.95
N GLY A 98 10.96 2.08 -13.52
CA GLY A 98 9.88 1.75 -14.46
C GLY A 98 8.53 1.74 -13.78
N VAL A 99 8.46 1.14 -12.60
CA VAL A 99 7.25 1.13 -11.78
C VAL A 99 6.88 2.56 -11.38
N LEU A 100 7.86 3.35 -10.97
CA LEU A 100 7.64 4.76 -10.61
C LEU A 100 7.01 5.53 -11.78
N SER A 101 7.55 5.37 -12.98
CA SER A 101 7.06 6.06 -14.17
C SER A 101 5.60 5.68 -14.47
N LEU A 102 5.29 4.38 -14.43
CA LEU A 102 3.93 3.90 -14.68
C LEU A 102 2.93 4.43 -13.65
N CYS A 103 3.34 4.43 -12.38
CA CYS A 103 2.48 4.94 -11.31
C CYS A 103 2.21 6.43 -11.46
N LYS A 104 3.21 7.21 -11.80
CA LYS A 104 3.03 8.65 -11.99
C LYS A 104 2.11 8.99 -13.15
N LYS A 105 2.16 8.21 -14.22
CA LYS A 105 1.28 8.40 -15.35
C LYS A 105 -0.15 8.01 -15.04
N ALA A 106 -0.34 6.89 -14.37
CA ALA A 106 -1.67 6.35 -14.09
C ALA A 106 -2.36 7.05 -12.93
N ALA A 107 -1.60 7.43 -11.91
CA ALA A 107 -2.13 7.99 -10.66
C ALA A 107 -1.28 9.17 -10.22
N PRO A 108 -1.41 10.33 -10.89
CA PRO A 108 -0.54 11.48 -10.60
C PRO A 108 -0.71 12.06 -9.20
N ARG A 109 -1.81 11.77 -8.54
CA ARG A 109 -2.06 12.25 -7.18
C ARG A 109 -1.60 11.28 -6.09
N LEU A 110 -1.24 10.07 -6.47
CA LEU A 110 -0.73 9.09 -5.50
C LEU A 110 0.70 9.47 -5.13
N PRO A 111 0.98 9.79 -3.85
CA PRO A 111 2.34 10.10 -3.44
C PRO A 111 3.23 8.87 -3.62
N ILE A 112 4.44 9.07 -4.11
CA ILE A 112 5.36 7.97 -4.35
C ILE A 112 6.66 8.24 -3.63
N HIS A 113 7.11 7.25 -2.87
CA HIS A 113 8.37 7.30 -2.15
C HIS A 113 9.32 6.28 -2.76
N ILE A 114 10.54 6.70 -3.03
CA ILE A 114 11.55 5.81 -3.60
C ILE A 114 12.27 5.12 -2.45
N SER A 115 12.29 3.79 -2.51
CA SER A 115 13.05 2.99 -1.56
C SER A 115 14.46 2.76 -2.09
N THR A 116 15.42 3.03 -1.28
CA THR A 116 16.83 2.81 -1.64
C THR A 116 17.35 1.51 -1.03
#